data_7cd590b080bb4dbb244e99b678d1b2f9
#
_entry.id   7cd590b080bb4dbb244e99b678d1b2f9
#
_cell.length_a   1.000
_cell.length_b   1.000
_cell.length_c   1.000
_cell.angle_alpha   90.00
_cell.angle_beta   90.00
_cell.angle_gamma   90.00
#
_symmetry.space_group_name_H-M   'P 1'
#
loop_
_entity.id
_entity.type
_entity.pdbx_description
1 polymer ?
#
loop_
_entity_poly.entity_id
_entity_poly.type
_entity_poly.pdbx_seq_one_letter_code
_entity_poly.pdbx_strand_id
1 'polypeptide(L)'
;ISRNKEELMKIDEGDKIDYLSIRFSHPRWMIENWIKQYGYEFVEGLCMENNNRPKLNIRVNTLKITREELSKRLSSYGYMIRKTSYAKDGIIIDNPVRITNIDEFKLGFFIIQDESSMLASQILNPRENSLVLDLCSAPGGKATHLAQIMGNKGRIISRDIYDHKLNLIKQNANRLGIDIIKVQKFDAMKLDENLIEQVDYCMVDAPCSGLGIIRRRPEIKWNRNKEDMKQLDNIQRRILNNAKKYIKPGGIMV
;
A
#
# COMPACT_ATOMS: atom_id res chain seq x y z
N ILE A 1 -38.52 1.61 6.68
CA ILE A 1 -37.16 1.66 7.27
C ILE A 1 -36.99 2.90 8.15
N SER A 2 -37.49 4.09 7.78
CA SER A 2 -37.29 5.30 8.59
C SER A 2 -38.12 5.37 9.89
N ARG A 3 -39.27 4.68 9.98
CA ARG A 3 -40.17 4.71 11.15
C ARG A 3 -39.72 3.85 12.35
N ASN A 4 -38.89 2.84 12.13
CA ASN A 4 -38.43 1.89 13.15
C ASN A 4 -36.89 1.89 13.28
N LYS A 5 -36.23 2.99 12.93
CA LYS A 5 -34.76 3.07 12.94
C LYS A 5 -34.16 2.81 14.32
N GLU A 6 -34.79 3.37 15.37
CA GLU A 6 -34.32 3.20 16.75
C GLU A 6 -34.51 1.78 17.27
N GLU A 7 -35.60 1.11 16.86
CA GLU A 7 -35.90 -0.27 17.25
C GLU A 7 -35.05 -1.28 16.51
N LEU A 8 -34.78 -1.04 15.21
CA LEU A 8 -33.85 -1.84 14.38
C LEU A 8 -32.38 -1.64 14.78
N MET A 9 -32.08 -0.59 15.52
CA MET A 9 -30.73 -0.29 16.04
C MET A 9 -30.51 -0.77 17.47
N LYS A 10 -31.50 -1.37 18.13
CA LYS A 10 -31.33 -2.05 19.41
C LYS A 10 -30.61 -3.37 19.17
N ILE A 11 -29.29 -3.32 19.22
CA ILE A 11 -28.42 -4.50 19.15
C ILE A 11 -28.30 -5.03 20.58
N ASP A 12 -28.51 -6.33 20.76
CA ASP A 12 -28.28 -6.99 22.05
C ASP A 12 -26.79 -6.86 22.42
N GLU A 13 -26.52 -6.21 23.55
CA GLU A 13 -25.16 -6.01 24.08
C GLU A 13 -24.63 -7.23 24.83
N GLY A 14 -25.44 -8.31 24.95
CA GLY A 14 -25.09 -9.51 25.71
C GLY A 14 -23.87 -10.27 25.15
N ASP A 15 -23.76 -10.40 23.83
CA ASP A 15 -22.55 -10.92 23.17
C ASP A 15 -21.75 -9.77 22.54
N LYS A 16 -20.65 -9.42 23.18
CA LYS A 16 -19.75 -8.34 22.74
C LYS A 16 -19.24 -8.52 21.30
N ILE A 17 -19.09 -9.77 20.83
CA ILE A 17 -18.63 -10.07 19.47
C ILE A 17 -19.74 -9.79 18.47
N ASP A 18 -20.96 -10.26 18.76
CA ASP A 18 -22.13 -10.01 17.92
C ASP A 18 -22.47 -8.54 17.89
N TYR A 19 -22.38 -7.84 19.03
CA TYR A 19 -22.57 -6.41 19.10
C TYR A 19 -21.66 -5.66 18.10
N LEU A 20 -20.34 -5.89 18.15
CA LEU A 20 -19.39 -5.24 17.21
C LEU A 20 -19.61 -5.66 15.76
N SER A 21 -19.90 -6.96 15.53
CA SER A 21 -20.14 -7.52 14.20
C SER A 21 -21.32 -6.82 13.51
N ILE A 22 -22.45 -6.68 14.21
CA ILE A 22 -23.67 -6.09 13.66
C ILE A 22 -23.53 -4.57 13.58
N ARG A 23 -23.12 -3.93 14.68
CA ARG A 23 -23.02 -2.46 14.78
C ARG A 23 -22.10 -1.86 13.72
N PHE A 24 -20.95 -2.48 13.46
CA PHE A 24 -19.94 -1.97 12.54
C PHE A 24 -19.89 -2.75 11.21
N SER A 25 -20.79 -3.69 10.98
CA SER A 25 -20.86 -4.50 9.74
C SER A 25 -19.53 -5.16 9.41
N HIS A 26 -19.01 -5.98 10.33
CA HIS A 26 -17.83 -6.82 10.14
C HIS A 26 -18.19 -8.29 10.38
N PRO A 27 -17.63 -9.26 9.61
CA PRO A 27 -17.86 -10.68 9.86
C PRO A 27 -17.44 -11.10 11.27
N ARG A 28 -18.26 -11.91 11.94
CA ARG A 28 -18.01 -12.41 13.31
C ARG A 28 -16.61 -13.00 13.47
N TRP A 29 -16.17 -13.86 12.53
CA TRP A 29 -14.85 -14.50 12.59
C TRP A 29 -13.69 -13.48 12.63
N MET A 30 -13.88 -12.33 11.98
CA MET A 30 -12.88 -11.25 11.91
C MET A 30 -12.78 -10.55 13.26
N ILE A 31 -13.94 -10.20 13.86
CA ILE A 31 -14.03 -9.62 15.21
C ILE A 31 -13.43 -10.56 16.26
N GLU A 32 -13.78 -11.85 16.24
CA GLU A 32 -13.22 -12.86 17.15
C GLU A 32 -11.69 -12.90 17.11
N ASN A 33 -11.12 -12.96 15.88
CA ASN A 33 -9.67 -13.00 15.72
C ASN A 33 -8.99 -11.72 16.23
N TRP A 34 -9.56 -10.57 15.94
CA TRP A 34 -9.01 -9.29 16.36
C TRP A 34 -9.11 -9.08 17.86
N ILE A 35 -10.24 -9.42 18.49
CA ILE A 35 -10.40 -9.33 19.96
C ILE A 35 -9.38 -10.24 20.66
N LYS A 36 -9.17 -11.47 20.16
CA LYS A 36 -8.18 -12.38 20.70
C LYS A 36 -6.75 -11.82 20.63
N GLN A 37 -6.45 -11.02 19.61
CA GLN A 37 -5.11 -10.49 19.36
C GLN A 37 -4.87 -9.13 20.02
N TYR A 38 -5.88 -8.25 20.04
CA TYR A 38 -5.72 -6.84 20.40
C TYR A 38 -6.62 -6.36 21.56
N GLY A 39 -7.56 -7.18 21.99
CA GLY A 39 -8.55 -6.82 23.01
C GLY A 39 -9.76 -6.05 22.45
N TYR A 40 -10.82 -5.98 23.27
CA TYR A 40 -12.12 -5.46 22.85
C TYR A 40 -12.08 -3.96 22.49
N GLU A 41 -11.54 -3.13 23.37
CA GLU A 41 -11.51 -1.66 23.20
C GLU A 41 -10.77 -1.25 21.92
N PHE A 42 -9.63 -1.88 21.65
CA PHE A 42 -8.89 -1.64 20.41
C PHE A 42 -9.72 -2.02 19.17
N VAL A 43 -10.42 -3.15 19.22
CA VAL A 43 -11.21 -3.65 18.07
C VAL A 43 -12.43 -2.78 17.82
N GLU A 44 -13.07 -2.27 18.85
CA GLU A 44 -14.15 -1.30 18.69
C GLU A 44 -13.67 -0.05 17.94
N GLY A 45 -12.57 0.55 18.39
CA GLY A 45 -11.93 1.69 17.71
C GLY A 45 -11.51 1.37 16.26
N LEU A 46 -10.97 0.17 16.01
CA LEU A 46 -10.61 -0.31 14.68
C LEU A 46 -11.83 -0.41 13.76
N CYS A 47 -12.93 -0.96 14.24
CA CYS A 47 -14.17 -1.10 13.47
C CYS A 47 -14.79 0.26 13.13
N MET A 48 -14.77 1.21 14.07
CA MET A 48 -15.19 2.60 13.83
C MET A 48 -14.34 3.23 12.74
N GLU A 49 -13.01 3.11 12.85
CA GLU A 49 -12.06 3.70 11.90
C GLU A 49 -12.16 3.06 10.50
N ASN A 50 -12.42 1.76 10.41
CA ASN A 50 -12.65 1.07 9.14
C ASN A 50 -13.89 1.58 8.38
N ASN A 51 -14.86 2.11 9.09
CA ASN A 51 -16.10 2.66 8.49
C ASN A 51 -16.01 4.17 8.20
N ASN A 52 -14.93 4.83 8.61
CA ASN A 52 -14.71 6.24 8.30
C ASN A 52 -14.32 6.44 6.83
N ARG A 53 -14.59 7.64 6.31
CA ARG A 53 -14.15 8.01 4.97
C ARG A 53 -12.62 7.98 4.87
N PRO A 54 -12.04 7.28 3.88
CA PRO A 54 -10.59 7.24 3.73
C PRO A 54 -10.04 8.61 3.32
N LYS A 55 -8.93 9.00 3.93
CA LYS A 55 -8.16 10.16 3.49
C LYS A 55 -7.42 9.83 2.20
N LEU A 56 -7.32 10.78 1.28
CA LEU A 56 -6.48 10.61 0.11
C LEU A 56 -5.06 11.05 0.41
N ASN A 57 -4.12 10.13 0.28
CA ASN A 57 -2.70 10.43 0.38
C ASN A 57 -2.08 10.40 -1.02
N ILE A 58 -1.22 11.37 -1.29
CA ILE A 58 -0.39 11.42 -2.48
C ILE A 58 1.09 11.50 -2.08
N ARG A 59 1.95 10.89 -2.86
CA ARG A 59 3.40 11.06 -2.78
C ARG A 59 3.85 12.03 -3.87
N VAL A 60 4.57 13.05 -3.45
CA VAL A 60 5.22 14.01 -4.36
C VAL A 60 6.35 13.31 -5.11
N ASN A 61 6.46 13.56 -6.40
CA ASN A 61 7.61 13.15 -7.20
C ASN A 61 8.72 14.19 -7.08
N THR A 62 9.62 13.98 -6.12
CA THR A 62 10.71 14.92 -5.83
C THR A 62 11.79 15.00 -6.92
N LEU A 63 11.73 14.13 -7.92
CA LEU A 63 12.54 14.27 -9.15
C LEU A 63 12.08 15.44 -10.03
N LYS A 64 10.82 15.91 -9.85
CA LYS A 64 10.21 16.94 -10.71
C LYS A 64 9.80 18.21 -9.96
N ILE A 65 9.41 18.10 -8.70
CA ILE A 65 8.83 19.22 -7.94
C ILE A 65 9.04 19.02 -6.45
N THR A 66 9.18 20.10 -5.69
CA THR A 66 9.22 20.04 -4.23
C THR A 66 7.83 19.86 -3.63
N ARG A 67 7.76 19.34 -2.40
CA ARG A 67 6.47 19.19 -1.69
C ARG A 67 5.80 20.55 -1.46
N GLU A 68 6.57 21.55 -1.14
CA GLU A 68 6.12 22.92 -0.89
C GLU A 68 5.51 23.56 -2.15
N GLU A 69 6.16 23.38 -3.28
CA GLU A 69 5.68 23.92 -4.56
C GLU A 69 4.41 23.20 -5.02
N LEU A 70 4.37 21.86 -4.97
CA LEU A 70 3.16 21.11 -5.29
C LEU A 70 2.01 21.50 -4.36
N SER A 71 2.29 21.66 -3.05
CA SER A 71 1.29 22.11 -2.08
C SER A 71 0.66 23.44 -2.46
N LYS A 72 1.47 24.43 -2.87
CA LYS A 72 0.98 25.74 -3.34
C LYS A 72 0.07 25.60 -4.56
N ARG A 73 0.49 24.81 -5.56
CA ARG A 73 -0.30 24.55 -6.77
C ARG A 73 -1.64 23.87 -6.45
N LEU A 74 -1.63 22.83 -5.63
CA LEU A 74 -2.86 22.13 -5.24
C LEU A 74 -3.81 23.05 -4.46
N SER A 75 -3.28 23.89 -3.57
CA SER A 75 -4.10 24.87 -2.83
C SER A 75 -4.75 25.91 -3.75
N SER A 76 -4.08 26.33 -4.84
CA SER A 76 -4.67 27.26 -5.82
C SER A 76 -5.86 26.67 -6.60
N TYR A 77 -5.97 25.34 -6.68
CA TYR A 77 -7.16 24.63 -7.18
C TYR A 77 -8.28 24.47 -6.12
N GLY A 78 -8.08 25.00 -4.92
CA GLY A 78 -9.04 24.88 -3.81
C GLY A 78 -8.97 23.57 -3.02
N TYR A 79 -7.93 22.77 -3.22
CA TYR A 79 -7.73 21.57 -2.40
C TYR A 79 -7.27 21.94 -1.00
N MET A 80 -7.92 21.33 0.01
CA MET A 80 -7.47 21.40 1.40
C MET A 80 -6.41 20.33 1.63
N ILE A 81 -5.19 20.77 1.91
CA ILE A 81 -4.02 19.90 1.99
C ILE A 81 -3.33 20.00 3.34
N ARG A 82 -2.75 18.88 3.76
CA ARG A 82 -1.89 18.78 4.94
C ARG A 82 -0.68 17.89 4.63
N LYS A 83 0.44 18.13 5.31
CA LYS A 83 1.58 17.22 5.24
C LYS A 83 1.22 15.91 5.96
N THR A 84 1.74 14.79 5.46
CA THR A 84 1.72 13.51 6.19
C THR A 84 2.55 13.60 7.46
N SER A 85 2.23 12.78 8.46
CA SER A 85 2.90 12.82 9.77
C SER A 85 4.28 12.16 9.76
N TYR A 86 4.47 11.14 8.96
CA TYR A 86 5.66 10.28 8.97
C TYR A 86 6.40 10.27 7.63
N ALA A 87 5.68 10.29 6.51
CA ALA A 87 6.30 10.25 5.19
C ALA A 87 6.78 11.64 4.77
N LYS A 88 8.07 11.75 4.40
CA LYS A 88 8.71 13.03 4.02
C LYS A 88 8.06 13.67 2.79
N ASP A 89 7.68 12.85 1.81
CA ASP A 89 7.17 13.28 0.51
C ASP A 89 5.64 13.19 0.39
N GLY A 90 4.96 12.94 1.51
CA GLY A 90 3.53 12.73 1.53
C GLY A 90 2.72 14.02 1.72
N ILE A 91 1.56 14.07 1.06
CA ILE A 91 0.52 15.09 1.25
C ILE A 91 -0.82 14.38 1.43
N ILE A 92 -1.62 14.85 2.40
CA ILE A 92 -3.01 14.45 2.61
C ILE A 92 -3.92 15.47 1.94
N ILE A 93 -4.91 15.01 1.19
CA ILE A 93 -5.95 15.83 0.58
C ILE A 93 -7.29 15.49 1.25
N ASP A 94 -7.89 16.45 1.94
CA ASP A 94 -9.12 16.24 2.71
C ASP A 94 -10.39 16.29 1.84
N ASN A 95 -10.37 17.02 0.73
CA ASN A 95 -11.49 17.17 -0.21
C ASN A 95 -11.12 16.74 -1.64
N PRO A 96 -10.74 15.48 -1.88
CA PRO A 96 -10.26 15.03 -3.19
C PRO A 96 -11.41 14.98 -4.20
N VAL A 97 -11.43 15.94 -5.12
CA VAL A 97 -12.37 15.95 -6.25
C VAL A 97 -11.58 15.89 -7.54
N ARG A 98 -11.76 14.81 -8.31
CA ARG A 98 -11.15 14.61 -9.64
C ARG A 98 -9.64 14.88 -9.70
N ILE A 99 -8.91 14.56 -8.63
CA ILE A 99 -7.47 14.86 -8.48
C ILE A 99 -6.59 14.26 -9.61
N THR A 100 -7.05 13.19 -10.26
CA THR A 100 -6.34 12.57 -11.40
C THR A 100 -6.56 13.30 -12.72
N ASN A 101 -7.47 14.27 -12.77
CA ASN A 101 -7.78 15.02 -14.00
C ASN A 101 -6.94 16.28 -14.16
N ILE A 102 -6.28 16.75 -13.09
CA ILE A 102 -5.45 17.95 -13.11
C ILE A 102 -4.12 17.69 -13.82
N ASP A 103 -3.50 18.76 -14.31
CA ASP A 103 -2.27 18.65 -15.09
C ASP A 103 -1.09 18.18 -14.25
N GLU A 104 -1.02 18.53 -12.98
CA GLU A 104 0.01 18.04 -12.05
C GLU A 104 0.05 16.51 -11.95
N PHE A 105 -1.10 15.84 -12.01
CA PHE A 105 -1.15 14.37 -12.05
C PHE A 105 -0.66 13.84 -13.39
N LYS A 106 -1.16 14.41 -14.50
CA LYS A 106 -0.79 13.98 -15.86
C LYS A 106 0.70 14.18 -16.13
N LEU A 107 1.27 15.29 -15.67
CA LEU A 107 2.70 15.61 -15.74
C LEU A 107 3.57 14.76 -14.80
N GLY A 108 2.96 13.96 -13.94
CA GLY A 108 3.67 13.07 -13.03
C GLY A 108 4.36 13.78 -11.87
N PHE A 109 3.79 14.88 -11.36
CA PHE A 109 4.30 15.56 -10.18
C PHE A 109 3.97 14.82 -8.89
N PHE A 110 3.00 13.90 -8.93
CA PHE A 110 2.66 13.04 -7.81
C PHE A 110 2.03 11.70 -8.25
N ILE A 111 1.94 10.80 -7.31
CA ILE A 111 1.21 9.53 -7.41
C ILE A 111 0.33 9.35 -6.18
N ILE A 112 -0.85 8.72 -6.35
CA ILE A 112 -1.68 8.32 -5.22
C ILE A 112 -1.01 7.13 -4.53
N GLN A 113 -0.67 7.30 -3.25
CA GLN A 113 -0.02 6.27 -2.45
C GLN A 113 -0.30 6.52 -0.97
N ASP A 114 -0.60 5.45 -0.23
CA ASP A 114 -0.81 5.55 1.21
C ASP A 114 0.50 5.84 1.96
N GLU A 115 0.40 6.60 3.05
CA GLU A 115 1.54 6.98 3.87
C GLU A 115 2.33 5.76 4.35
N SER A 116 1.65 4.71 4.83
CA SER A 116 2.30 3.45 5.23
C SER A 116 3.11 2.79 4.12
N SER A 117 2.60 2.86 2.87
CA SER A 117 3.33 2.35 1.70
C SER A 117 4.56 3.20 1.34
N MET A 118 4.53 4.51 1.64
CA MET A 118 5.70 5.38 1.47
C MET A 118 6.79 5.02 2.48
N LEU A 119 6.40 4.74 3.73
CA LEU A 119 7.34 4.39 4.80
C LEU A 119 8.17 3.14 4.48
N ALA A 120 7.58 2.12 3.88
CA ALA A 120 8.31 0.92 3.47
C ALA A 120 9.52 1.25 2.57
N SER A 121 9.32 2.12 1.57
CA SER A 121 10.40 2.56 0.69
C SER A 121 11.42 3.46 1.40
N GLN A 122 10.96 4.33 2.30
CA GLN A 122 11.85 5.20 3.11
C GLN A 122 12.71 4.40 4.09
N ILE A 123 12.18 3.31 4.66
CA ILE A 123 12.93 2.41 5.55
C ILE A 123 14.00 1.65 4.76
N LEU A 124 13.65 1.13 3.58
CA LEU A 124 14.61 0.44 2.73
C LEU A 124 15.75 1.37 2.27
N ASN A 125 15.43 2.62 1.94
CA ASN A 125 16.33 3.73 1.64
C ASN A 125 17.55 3.33 0.76
N PRO A 126 17.34 2.82 -0.45
CA PRO A 126 18.42 2.35 -1.31
C PRO A 126 19.33 3.50 -1.75
N ARG A 127 20.64 3.20 -1.85
CA ARG A 127 21.64 4.16 -2.35
C ARG A 127 21.56 4.28 -3.88
N GLU A 128 21.98 5.42 -4.41
CA GLU A 128 22.18 5.58 -5.87
C GLU A 128 23.11 4.48 -6.41
N ASN A 129 22.90 4.11 -7.66
CA ASN A 129 23.67 3.08 -8.40
C ASN A 129 23.58 1.65 -7.86
N SER A 130 22.67 1.37 -6.91
CA SER A 130 22.43 0.02 -6.39
C SER A 130 21.51 -0.79 -7.31
N LEU A 131 21.56 -2.11 -7.13
CA LEU A 131 20.59 -3.05 -7.71
C LEU A 131 19.50 -3.34 -6.67
N VAL A 132 18.26 -2.96 -7.00
CA VAL A 132 17.07 -3.19 -6.17
C VAL A 132 16.16 -4.21 -6.83
N LEU A 133 15.61 -5.14 -6.06
CA LEU A 133 14.59 -6.10 -6.50
C LEU A 133 13.26 -5.81 -5.76
N ASP A 134 12.17 -5.61 -6.52
CA ASP A 134 10.81 -5.49 -5.99
C ASP A 134 9.99 -6.68 -6.50
N LEU A 135 9.65 -7.62 -5.60
CA LEU A 135 9.15 -8.95 -5.97
C LEU A 135 7.65 -9.01 -6.28
N CYS A 136 6.84 -8.11 -5.73
CA CYS A 136 5.39 -8.06 -5.95
C CYS A 136 5.00 -6.60 -6.19
N SER A 137 5.56 -6.03 -7.26
CA SER A 137 5.73 -4.59 -7.45
C SER A 137 4.47 -3.83 -7.82
N ALA A 138 3.49 -4.50 -8.46
CA ALA A 138 2.35 -3.79 -9.04
C ALA A 138 1.43 -3.13 -7.99
N PRO A 139 0.95 -1.93 -8.27
CA PRO A 139 1.02 -1.14 -9.52
C PRO A 139 2.28 -0.27 -9.69
N GLY A 140 3.35 -0.50 -8.92
CA GLY A 140 4.62 0.22 -9.03
C GLY A 140 4.78 1.40 -8.09
N GLY A 141 3.89 1.56 -7.11
CA GLY A 141 3.98 2.67 -6.14
C GLY A 141 5.27 2.64 -5.33
N LYS A 142 5.67 1.46 -4.81
CA LYS A 142 6.92 1.29 -4.06
C LYS A 142 8.14 1.35 -4.99
N ALA A 143 8.14 0.65 -6.13
CA ALA A 143 9.22 0.69 -7.11
C ALA A 143 9.54 2.12 -7.57
N THR A 144 8.52 2.91 -7.90
CA THR A 144 8.71 4.31 -8.31
C THR A 144 9.18 5.21 -7.16
N HIS A 145 8.85 4.87 -5.90
CA HIS A 145 9.39 5.57 -4.75
C HIS A 145 10.87 5.24 -4.52
N LEU A 146 11.25 3.98 -4.66
CA LEU A 146 12.66 3.56 -4.58
C LEU A 146 13.50 4.25 -5.65
N ALA A 147 12.99 4.33 -6.89
CA ALA A 147 13.65 5.07 -7.96
C ALA A 147 13.83 6.57 -7.64
N GLN A 148 12.81 7.19 -7.02
CA GLN A 148 12.88 8.57 -6.56
C GLN A 148 13.96 8.75 -5.48
N ILE A 149 14.03 7.87 -4.49
CA ILE A 149 15.05 7.88 -3.42
C ILE A 149 16.44 7.72 -4.00
N MET A 150 16.59 6.88 -5.02
CA MET A 150 17.85 6.67 -5.74
C MET A 150 18.23 7.81 -6.70
N GLY A 151 17.49 8.90 -6.73
CA GLY A 151 17.74 9.99 -7.70
C GLY A 151 17.62 9.56 -9.16
N ASN A 152 16.82 8.50 -9.45
CA ASN A 152 16.70 7.86 -10.75
C ASN A 152 18.05 7.35 -11.32
N LYS A 153 18.93 6.83 -10.43
CA LYS A 153 20.25 6.28 -10.78
C LYS A 153 20.41 4.87 -10.23
N GLY A 154 20.84 3.92 -11.05
CA GLY A 154 21.00 2.52 -10.69
C GLY A 154 20.05 1.61 -11.47
N ARG A 155 19.54 0.56 -10.84
CA ARG A 155 18.65 -0.41 -11.49
C ARG A 155 17.64 -0.98 -10.51
N ILE A 156 16.38 -0.98 -10.89
CA ILE A 156 15.30 -1.64 -10.16
C ILE A 156 14.70 -2.74 -11.04
N ILE A 157 14.70 -3.99 -10.56
CA ILE A 157 13.98 -5.10 -11.19
C ILE A 157 12.64 -5.21 -10.50
N SER A 158 11.56 -4.81 -11.20
CA SER A 158 10.19 -4.87 -10.70
C SER A 158 9.46 -6.07 -11.26
N ARG A 159 8.98 -6.97 -10.40
CA ARG A 159 8.35 -8.24 -10.78
C ARG A 159 6.89 -8.32 -10.35
N ASP A 160 6.08 -8.92 -11.18
CA ASP A 160 4.71 -9.37 -10.87
C ASP A 160 4.37 -10.55 -11.80
N ILE A 161 3.36 -11.37 -11.40
CA ILE A 161 2.96 -12.55 -12.18
C ILE A 161 1.96 -12.22 -13.29
N TYR A 162 1.28 -11.07 -13.24
CA TYR A 162 0.19 -10.71 -14.14
C TYR A 162 0.58 -9.63 -15.15
N ASP A 163 0.42 -9.91 -16.44
CA ASP A 163 0.82 -8.98 -17.53
C ASP A 163 0.12 -7.62 -17.44
N HIS A 164 -1.19 -7.60 -17.13
CA HIS A 164 -1.92 -6.34 -16.95
C HIS A 164 -1.36 -5.48 -15.83
N LYS A 165 -0.87 -6.10 -14.75
CA LYS A 165 -0.23 -5.41 -13.63
C LYS A 165 1.16 -4.86 -14.01
N LEU A 166 1.93 -5.61 -14.81
CA LEU A 166 3.22 -5.13 -15.32
C LEU A 166 3.06 -3.86 -16.17
N ASN A 167 1.97 -3.76 -16.94
CA ASN A 167 1.66 -2.55 -17.70
C ASN A 167 1.38 -1.34 -16.80
N LEU A 168 0.75 -1.53 -15.64
CA LEU A 168 0.55 -0.44 -14.67
C LEU A 168 1.87 0.09 -14.12
N ILE A 169 2.84 -0.80 -13.85
CA ILE A 169 4.19 -0.39 -13.41
C ILE A 169 4.83 0.49 -14.48
N LYS A 170 4.81 0.04 -15.74
CA LYS A 170 5.39 0.79 -16.88
C LYS A 170 4.72 2.16 -17.05
N GLN A 171 3.38 2.20 -17.01
CA GLN A 171 2.63 3.45 -17.14
C GLN A 171 2.97 4.45 -16.04
N ASN A 172 3.04 3.99 -14.77
CA ASN A 172 3.42 4.84 -13.66
C ASN A 172 4.88 5.31 -13.76
N ALA A 173 5.82 4.43 -14.09
CA ALA A 173 7.21 4.80 -14.29
C ALA A 173 7.35 5.87 -15.39
N ASN A 174 6.75 5.66 -16.56
CA ASN A 174 6.79 6.62 -17.68
C ASN A 174 6.19 7.97 -17.30
N ARG A 175 4.98 7.99 -16.67
CA ARG A 175 4.32 9.22 -16.24
C ARG A 175 5.17 10.02 -15.25
N LEU A 176 5.83 9.31 -14.33
CA LEU A 176 6.71 9.92 -13.33
C LEU A 176 8.10 10.32 -13.88
N GLY A 177 8.45 9.91 -15.10
CA GLY A 177 9.75 10.18 -15.71
C GLY A 177 10.88 9.32 -15.11
N ILE A 178 10.59 8.06 -14.80
CA ILE A 178 11.52 7.10 -14.22
C ILE A 178 11.91 6.07 -15.26
N ASP A 179 13.20 5.86 -15.47
CA ASP A 179 13.78 5.00 -16.52
C ASP A 179 14.62 3.83 -15.99
N ILE A 180 15.01 3.83 -14.71
CA ILE A 180 15.81 2.78 -14.10
C ILE A 180 15.03 1.50 -13.74
N ILE A 181 13.70 1.48 -13.95
CA ILE A 181 12.85 0.33 -13.63
C ILE A 181 12.77 -0.63 -14.82
N LYS A 182 13.30 -1.84 -14.63
CA LYS A 182 13.12 -2.96 -15.57
C LYS A 182 11.99 -3.87 -15.09
N VAL A 183 10.89 -3.87 -15.81
CA VAL A 183 9.71 -4.68 -15.49
C VAL A 183 9.86 -6.10 -16.05
N GLN A 184 9.61 -7.11 -15.20
CA GLN A 184 9.72 -8.53 -15.56
C GLN A 184 8.52 -9.33 -15.06
N LYS A 185 7.98 -10.21 -15.91
CA LYS A 185 7.02 -11.23 -15.48
C LYS A 185 7.75 -12.33 -14.75
N PHE A 186 7.43 -12.53 -13.47
CA PHE A 186 8.05 -13.58 -12.67
C PHE A 186 7.17 -13.96 -11.48
N ASP A 187 7.09 -15.25 -11.21
CA ASP A 187 6.41 -15.76 -10.03
C ASP A 187 7.38 -15.79 -8.84
N ALA A 188 7.17 -14.92 -7.87
CA ALA A 188 8.03 -14.79 -6.69
C ALA A 188 8.08 -16.05 -5.81
N MET A 189 7.13 -17.00 -5.97
CA MET A 189 7.21 -18.32 -5.34
C MET A 189 8.26 -19.24 -5.97
N LYS A 190 8.80 -18.89 -7.14
CA LYS A 190 9.90 -19.59 -7.78
C LYS A 190 11.23 -18.92 -7.45
N LEU A 191 12.29 -19.70 -7.37
CA LEU A 191 13.64 -19.17 -7.20
C LEU A 191 14.23 -18.80 -8.57
N ASP A 192 14.83 -17.63 -8.67
CA ASP A 192 15.66 -17.22 -9.81
C ASP A 192 17.13 -17.39 -9.42
N GLU A 193 17.74 -18.46 -9.84
CA GLU A 193 19.13 -18.78 -9.48
C GLU A 193 20.13 -17.73 -9.94
N ASN A 194 19.81 -16.97 -11.01
CA ASN A 194 20.68 -15.91 -11.52
C ASN A 194 20.76 -14.68 -10.60
N LEU A 195 19.85 -14.56 -9.62
CA LEU A 195 19.85 -13.44 -8.70
C LEU A 195 20.35 -13.79 -7.29
N ILE A 196 20.74 -15.04 -7.03
CA ILE A 196 21.26 -15.45 -5.73
C ILE A 196 22.47 -14.59 -5.36
N GLU A 197 22.42 -13.93 -4.20
CA GLU A 197 23.45 -13.02 -3.66
C GLU A 197 23.89 -11.91 -4.64
N GLN A 198 22.94 -11.43 -5.50
CA GLN A 198 23.25 -10.37 -6.47
C GLN A 198 22.61 -9.02 -6.12
N VAL A 199 21.65 -8.99 -5.19
CA VAL A 199 20.80 -7.83 -4.97
C VAL A 199 21.28 -7.05 -3.74
N ASP A 200 21.43 -5.73 -3.87
CA ASP A 200 21.81 -4.85 -2.76
C ASP A 200 20.62 -4.57 -1.84
N TYR A 201 19.42 -4.41 -2.41
CA TYR A 201 18.18 -4.10 -1.67
C TYR A 201 17.00 -4.90 -2.24
N CYS A 202 16.16 -5.44 -1.36
CA CYS A 202 14.94 -6.15 -1.77
C CYS A 202 13.70 -5.61 -1.07
N MET A 203 12.69 -5.27 -1.86
CA MET A 203 11.34 -4.95 -1.38
C MET A 203 10.45 -6.18 -1.56
N VAL A 204 9.74 -6.59 -0.49
CA VAL A 204 8.80 -7.72 -0.50
C VAL A 204 7.43 -7.24 -0.03
N ASP A 205 6.64 -6.71 -0.95
CA ASP A 205 5.23 -6.37 -0.70
C ASP A 205 4.34 -7.55 -1.15
N ALA A 206 4.48 -8.67 -0.44
CA ALA A 206 3.83 -9.93 -0.80
C ALA A 206 2.30 -9.84 -0.78
N PRO A 207 1.60 -10.68 -1.56
CA PRO A 207 0.14 -10.75 -1.52
C PRO A 207 -0.37 -10.95 -0.10
N CYS A 208 -1.36 -10.15 0.32
CA CYS A 208 -1.89 -10.17 1.67
C CYS A 208 -3.43 -10.22 1.68
N SER A 209 -4.00 -10.34 2.87
CA SER A 209 -5.45 -10.36 3.07
C SER A 209 -6.16 -9.07 2.64
N GLY A 210 -5.45 -7.95 2.67
CA GLY A 210 -6.03 -6.63 2.43
C GLY A 210 -6.81 -6.06 3.63
N LEU A 211 -6.78 -6.71 4.80
CA LEU A 211 -7.55 -6.23 5.97
C LEU A 211 -7.13 -4.83 6.45
N GLY A 212 -5.89 -4.42 6.17
CA GLY A 212 -5.42 -3.06 6.47
C GLY A 212 -6.00 -1.96 5.57
N ILE A 213 -6.70 -2.31 4.49
CA ILE A 213 -7.30 -1.34 3.55
C ILE A 213 -8.83 -1.42 3.48
N ILE A 214 -9.47 -2.03 4.48
CA ILE A 214 -10.95 -2.15 4.57
C ILE A 214 -11.63 -0.80 4.38
N ARG A 215 -11.11 0.28 4.96
CA ARG A 215 -11.63 1.63 4.80
C ARG A 215 -11.74 2.06 3.33
N ARG A 216 -10.82 1.62 2.46
CA ARG A 216 -10.82 1.91 1.02
C ARG A 216 -11.59 0.90 0.19
N ARG A 217 -11.66 -0.34 0.69
CA ARG A 217 -12.27 -1.50 0.03
C ARG A 217 -13.11 -2.28 1.03
N PRO A 218 -14.29 -1.76 1.40
CA PRO A 218 -15.14 -2.38 2.42
C PRO A 218 -15.64 -3.79 2.02
N GLU A 219 -15.69 -4.10 0.72
CA GLU A 219 -16.02 -5.41 0.21
C GLU A 219 -15.07 -6.51 0.67
N ILE A 220 -13.83 -6.19 1.07
CA ILE A 220 -12.87 -7.14 1.62
C ILE A 220 -13.41 -7.86 2.86
N LYS A 221 -14.24 -7.19 3.66
CA LYS A 221 -14.86 -7.78 4.85
C LYS A 221 -15.59 -9.09 4.51
N TRP A 222 -16.26 -9.13 3.36
CA TRP A 222 -17.16 -10.21 2.96
C TRP A 222 -16.54 -11.18 1.94
N ASN A 223 -15.45 -10.77 1.29
CA ASN A 223 -14.75 -11.55 0.28
C ASN A 223 -13.53 -12.33 0.84
N ARG A 224 -13.38 -12.39 2.16
CA ARG A 224 -12.30 -13.11 2.83
C ARG A 224 -12.84 -14.09 3.88
N ASN A 225 -12.12 -15.20 4.04
CA ASN A 225 -12.40 -16.20 5.06
C ASN A 225 -11.11 -16.68 5.75
N LYS A 226 -11.23 -17.56 6.75
CA LYS A 226 -10.07 -18.07 7.53
C LYS A 226 -9.12 -18.92 6.69
N GLU A 227 -9.62 -19.62 5.70
CA GLU A 227 -8.86 -20.49 4.80
C GLU A 227 -7.95 -19.65 3.88
N ASP A 228 -8.47 -18.53 3.38
CA ASP A 228 -7.67 -17.57 2.59
C ASP A 228 -6.45 -17.09 3.37
N MET A 229 -6.60 -16.85 4.70
CA MET A 229 -5.49 -16.41 5.56
C MET A 229 -4.35 -17.42 5.60
N LYS A 230 -4.67 -18.71 5.73
CA LYS A 230 -3.68 -19.78 5.74
C LYS A 230 -2.94 -19.93 4.41
N GLN A 231 -3.69 -19.83 3.30
CA GLN A 231 -3.09 -19.89 1.96
C GLN A 231 -2.13 -18.72 1.72
N LEU A 232 -2.52 -17.52 2.13
CA LEU A 232 -1.69 -16.32 2.00
C LEU A 232 -0.42 -16.42 2.86
N ASP A 233 -0.50 -16.94 4.09
CA ASP A 233 0.67 -17.17 4.95
C ASP A 233 1.69 -18.10 4.26
N ASN A 234 1.24 -19.20 3.66
CA ASN A 234 2.10 -20.12 2.93
C ASN A 234 2.79 -19.44 1.71
N ILE A 235 2.04 -18.64 0.95
CA ILE A 235 2.58 -17.88 -0.18
C ILE A 235 3.63 -16.88 0.29
N GLN A 236 3.31 -16.10 1.33
CA GLN A 236 4.22 -15.10 1.90
C GLN A 236 5.52 -15.71 2.40
N ARG A 237 5.43 -16.83 3.15
CA ARG A 237 6.61 -17.56 3.65
C ARG A 237 7.48 -18.06 2.50
N ARG A 238 6.88 -18.58 1.43
CA ARG A 238 7.62 -19.06 0.25
C ARG A 238 8.32 -17.91 -0.46
N ILE A 239 7.63 -16.80 -0.68
CA ILE A 239 8.22 -15.59 -1.29
C ILE A 239 9.39 -15.07 -0.44
N LEU A 240 9.19 -14.95 0.88
CA LEU A 240 10.23 -14.49 1.80
C LEU A 240 11.46 -15.42 1.81
N ASN A 241 11.23 -16.74 1.78
CA ASN A 241 12.31 -17.73 1.71
C ASN A 241 13.12 -17.66 0.41
N ASN A 242 12.52 -17.24 -0.70
CA ASN A 242 13.26 -16.96 -1.94
C ASN A 242 13.96 -15.61 -1.87
N ALA A 243 13.26 -14.55 -1.39
CA ALA A 243 13.77 -13.19 -1.32
C ALA A 243 15.09 -13.10 -0.55
N LYS A 244 15.19 -13.76 0.61
CA LYS A 244 16.41 -13.77 1.43
C LYS A 244 17.64 -14.32 0.72
N LYS A 245 17.45 -15.19 -0.28
CA LYS A 245 18.58 -15.78 -1.05
C LYS A 245 19.15 -14.82 -2.09
N TYR A 246 18.38 -13.82 -2.50
CA TYR A 246 18.82 -12.84 -3.50
C TYR A 246 19.75 -11.77 -2.94
N ILE A 247 19.67 -11.56 -1.63
CA ILE A 247 20.38 -10.48 -0.95
C ILE A 247 21.86 -10.83 -0.81
N LYS A 248 22.73 -9.90 -1.21
CA LYS A 248 24.17 -9.95 -0.94
C LYS A 248 24.44 -9.92 0.57
N PRO A 249 25.57 -10.49 1.03
CA PRO A 249 26.04 -10.20 2.40
C PRO A 249 26.12 -8.68 2.65
N GLY A 250 25.46 -8.20 3.73
CA GLY A 250 25.36 -6.78 4.04
C GLY A 250 24.26 -6.00 3.30
N GLY A 251 23.51 -6.64 2.39
CA GLY A 251 22.33 -6.05 1.75
C GLY A 251 21.13 -5.98 2.69
N ILE A 252 20.10 -5.22 2.30
CA ILE A 252 18.93 -4.91 3.14
C ILE A 252 17.64 -5.39 2.46
N MET A 253 16.73 -5.96 3.25
CA MET A 253 15.40 -6.35 2.82
C MET A 253 14.33 -5.73 3.75
N VAL A 254 13.24 -5.24 3.14
CA VAL A 254 12.02 -4.78 3.81
C VAL A 254 10.81 -5.45 3.19
#